data_fc2e9d7fd1d62fcab55b97fdf9450c01
#
_entry.id   fc2e9d7fd1d62fcab55b97fdf9450c01
#
_cell.length_a   1.000
_cell.length_b   1.000
_cell.length_c   1.000
_cell.angle_alpha   90.00
_cell.angle_beta   90.00
_cell.angle_gamma   90.00
#
_symmetry.space_group_name_H-M   'P 1'
#
loop_
_entity.id
_entity.type
_entity.pdbx_description
1 polymer ?
#
loop_
_entity_poly.entity_id
_entity_poly.type
_entity_poly.pdbx_seq_one_letter_code
_entity_poly.pdbx_strand_id
1 'polypeptide(L)'
;KVVDSRQPGRRGVKVETMKLEPAIEKSGKLAAYLQVGQTVMVQVAKEAISTKGPRLTADISLPGRNVVLVPFSNKISISQKIRSNETKKRLRRIAAAVLPKNFGVIIRTAAADAQDADIEQDIRSLIERWEKAVGNIRKNQAPALLMSEMSRANTIIRDSLNSTFSQITVDDEAMYREIKNYIKII
;
A
#
# COMPACT_ATOMS: atom_id res chain seq x y z
N LYS A 1 -5.09 9.17 -10.52
CA LYS A 1 -4.97 8.15 -11.59
C LYS A 1 -6.37 7.69 -11.95
N VAL A 2 -6.73 7.79 -13.22
CA VAL A 2 -8.07 7.47 -13.73
C VAL A 2 -8.08 6.00 -14.11
N VAL A 3 -8.98 5.22 -13.54
CA VAL A 3 -9.27 3.87 -14.01
C VAL A 3 -10.53 3.97 -14.89
N ASP A 4 -10.38 3.86 -16.20
CA ASP A 4 -11.52 3.86 -17.12
C ASP A 4 -12.31 2.56 -16.95
N SER A 5 -13.52 2.66 -16.40
CA SER A 5 -14.41 1.53 -16.10
C SER A 5 -15.20 1.02 -17.32
N ARG A 6 -15.00 1.55 -18.53
CA ARG A 6 -15.87 1.35 -19.68
C ARG A 6 -15.51 0.16 -20.58
N GLN A 7 -14.56 -0.70 -20.27
CA GLN A 7 -14.32 -1.90 -21.07
C GLN A 7 -15.03 -3.14 -20.52
N PRO A 8 -16.01 -3.72 -21.24
CA PRO A 8 -16.65 -4.97 -20.84
C PRO A 8 -15.76 -6.15 -21.23
N GLY A 9 -15.08 -6.74 -20.27
CA GLY A 9 -14.30 -7.95 -20.48
C GLY A 9 -14.29 -8.83 -19.24
N ARG A 10 -14.72 -10.07 -19.40
CA ARG A 10 -14.99 -11.13 -18.39
C ARG A 10 -13.75 -11.72 -17.69
N ARG A 11 -12.70 -10.97 -17.37
CA ARG A 11 -11.59 -11.48 -16.56
C ARG A 11 -11.18 -10.41 -15.53
N GLY A 12 -10.92 -10.82 -14.30
CA GLY A 12 -10.40 -9.92 -13.26
C GLY A 12 -9.25 -9.08 -13.80
N VAL A 13 -9.16 -7.82 -13.37
CA VAL A 13 -8.06 -6.94 -13.79
C VAL A 13 -6.80 -7.57 -13.23
N LYS A 14 -5.99 -8.20 -14.11
CA LYS A 14 -4.66 -8.61 -13.74
C LYS A 14 -3.83 -7.35 -13.53
N VAL A 15 -3.16 -7.27 -12.42
CA VAL A 15 -2.29 -6.14 -12.03
C VAL A 15 -1.27 -5.82 -13.12
N GLU A 16 -0.79 -6.83 -13.85
CA GLU A 16 0.14 -6.72 -14.98
C GLU A 16 -0.42 -5.92 -16.17
N THR A 17 -1.75 -5.78 -16.28
CA THR A 17 -2.40 -5.04 -17.36
C THR A 17 -2.71 -3.59 -17.03
N MET A 18 -2.44 -3.15 -15.79
CA MET A 18 -2.61 -1.76 -15.40
C MET A 18 -1.51 -0.90 -16.02
N LYS A 19 -1.90 0.00 -16.94
CA LYS A 19 -0.95 0.92 -17.56
C LYS A 19 -0.43 1.93 -16.54
N LEU A 20 0.87 2.19 -16.60
CA LEU A 20 1.47 3.36 -15.96
C LEU A 20 0.96 4.60 -16.67
N GLU A 21 0.17 5.38 -15.97
CA GLU A 21 -0.15 6.73 -16.41
C GLU A 21 1.03 7.66 -16.07
N PRO A 22 1.43 8.56 -16.97
CA PRO A 22 2.46 9.54 -16.67
C PRO A 22 2.05 10.37 -15.45
N ALA A 23 3.03 10.77 -14.66
CA ALA A 23 2.79 11.65 -13.53
C ALA A 23 2.23 12.98 -14.05
N ILE A 24 1.10 13.41 -13.50
CA ILE A 24 0.50 14.69 -13.82
C ILE A 24 1.43 15.80 -13.30
N GLU A 25 1.78 16.76 -14.15
CA GLU A 25 2.52 17.93 -13.72
C GLU A 25 1.73 18.68 -12.64
N LYS A 26 2.43 19.08 -11.57
CA LYS A 26 1.78 19.74 -10.42
C LYS A 26 1.36 21.19 -10.72
N SER A 27 1.83 21.75 -11.82
CA SER A 27 1.50 23.07 -12.32
C SER A 27 0.49 22.95 -13.45
N GLY A 28 -0.77 23.22 -13.19
CA GLY A 28 -1.80 23.16 -14.23
C GLY A 28 -3.20 23.40 -13.69
N LYS A 29 -4.16 23.57 -14.59
CA LYS A 29 -5.58 23.68 -14.21
C LYS A 29 -6.13 22.27 -14.01
N LEU A 30 -6.75 21.99 -12.87
CA LEU A 30 -7.35 20.71 -12.52
C LEU A 30 -8.35 20.21 -13.59
N ALA A 31 -9.08 21.14 -14.21
CA ALA A 31 -10.03 20.86 -15.29
C ALA A 31 -9.40 20.25 -16.56
N ALA A 32 -8.08 20.32 -16.74
CA ALA A 32 -7.40 19.66 -17.86
C ALA A 32 -7.27 18.14 -17.63
N TYR A 33 -7.38 17.68 -16.38
CA TYR A 33 -7.13 16.30 -15.99
C TYR A 33 -8.36 15.58 -15.42
N LEU A 34 -9.31 16.33 -14.87
CA LEU A 34 -10.52 15.79 -14.25
C LEU A 34 -11.76 16.40 -14.87
N GLN A 35 -12.77 15.55 -15.12
CA GLN A 35 -14.07 15.97 -15.63
C GLN A 35 -15.16 15.74 -14.59
N VAL A 36 -16.21 16.54 -14.63
CA VAL A 36 -17.38 16.34 -13.76
C VAL A 36 -18.01 14.97 -14.06
N GLY A 37 -18.33 14.22 -13.01
CA GLY A 37 -18.89 12.87 -13.13
C GLY A 37 -17.84 11.77 -13.34
N GLN A 38 -16.57 12.11 -13.43
CA GLN A 38 -15.50 11.12 -13.53
C GLN A 38 -15.26 10.42 -12.19
N THR A 39 -15.18 9.09 -12.22
CA THR A 39 -14.80 8.28 -11.05
C THR A 39 -13.28 8.18 -10.96
N VAL A 40 -12.73 8.53 -9.81
CA VAL A 40 -11.30 8.48 -9.54
C VAL A 40 -11.01 7.65 -8.29
N MET A 41 -9.89 6.92 -8.30
CA MET A 41 -9.40 6.23 -7.11
C MET A 41 -8.55 7.18 -6.29
N VAL A 42 -8.86 7.29 -5.01
CA VAL A 42 -8.13 8.15 -4.07
C VAL A 42 -7.85 7.42 -2.77
N GLN A 43 -6.81 7.82 -2.09
CA GLN A 43 -6.49 7.42 -0.72
C GLN A 43 -6.73 8.59 0.21
N VAL A 44 -7.34 8.33 1.36
CA VAL A 44 -7.43 9.31 2.44
C VAL A 44 -6.05 9.40 3.09
N ALA A 45 -5.35 10.49 2.84
CA ALA A 45 -4.02 10.74 3.41
C ALA A 45 -4.09 11.30 4.83
N LYS A 46 -5.18 12.01 5.14
CA LYS A 46 -5.50 12.50 6.50
C LYS A 46 -7.02 12.50 6.67
N GLU A 47 -7.45 12.08 7.83
CA GLU A 47 -8.86 12.14 8.21
C GLU A 47 -9.34 13.60 8.36
N ALA A 48 -10.65 13.78 8.34
CA ALA A 48 -11.26 15.07 8.61
C ALA A 48 -10.96 15.51 10.06
N ILE A 49 -10.61 16.79 10.24
CA ILE A 49 -10.34 17.37 11.56
C ILE A 49 -11.24 18.60 11.72
N SER A 50 -12.14 18.54 12.69
CA SER A 50 -13.11 19.62 12.96
C SER A 50 -13.89 20.01 11.69
N THR A 51 -13.82 21.26 11.26
CA THR A 51 -14.50 21.77 10.06
C THR A 51 -13.76 21.50 8.74
N LYS A 52 -12.53 20.97 8.79
CA LYS A 52 -11.75 20.64 7.60
C LYS A 52 -12.04 19.21 7.14
N GLY A 53 -12.42 19.05 5.89
CA GLY A 53 -12.62 17.75 5.26
C GLY A 53 -11.33 16.92 5.18
N PRO A 54 -11.45 15.64 4.79
CA PRO A 54 -10.30 14.74 4.65
C PRO A 54 -9.35 15.23 3.53
N ARG A 55 -8.06 14.95 3.72
CA ARG A 55 -7.08 15.17 2.64
C ARG A 55 -6.98 13.92 1.79
N LEU A 56 -7.24 14.06 0.51
CA LEU A 56 -7.17 13.00 -0.47
C LEU A 56 -5.90 13.09 -1.32
N THR A 57 -5.41 11.93 -1.75
CA THR A 57 -4.30 11.82 -2.71
C THR A 57 -4.60 10.75 -3.76
N ALA A 58 -4.12 10.94 -4.98
CA ALA A 58 -4.12 9.91 -6.01
C ALA A 58 -2.85 9.05 -5.99
N ASP A 59 -1.86 9.41 -5.18
CA ASP A 59 -0.65 8.62 -4.96
C ASP A 59 -0.94 7.54 -3.92
N ILE A 60 -1.37 6.37 -4.42
CA ILE A 60 -1.72 5.23 -3.57
C ILE A 60 -0.46 4.58 -3.03
N SER A 61 -0.47 4.25 -1.75
CA SER A 61 0.61 3.53 -1.08
C SER A 61 0.06 2.58 -0.02
N LEU A 62 0.61 1.38 0.04
CA LEU A 62 0.22 0.35 0.99
C LEU A 62 1.37 0.08 1.96
N PRO A 63 1.25 0.51 3.22
CA PRO A 63 2.32 0.30 4.20
C PRO A 63 2.32 -1.15 4.71
N GLY A 64 3.47 -1.81 4.59
CA GLY A 64 3.84 -3.05 5.24
C GLY A 64 4.81 -2.82 6.40
N ARG A 65 5.35 -3.90 6.96
CA ARG A 65 6.35 -3.85 8.02
C ARG A 65 7.71 -3.38 7.50
N ASN A 66 8.22 -4.06 6.49
CA ASN A 66 9.55 -3.83 5.92
C ASN A 66 9.52 -2.87 4.73
N VAL A 67 8.39 -2.80 4.04
CA VAL A 67 8.26 -2.03 2.80
C VAL A 67 6.95 -1.24 2.75
N VAL A 68 6.90 -0.25 1.86
CA VAL A 68 5.65 0.41 1.43
C VAL A 68 5.51 0.12 -0.05
N LEU A 69 4.47 -0.60 -0.44
CA LEU A 69 4.16 -0.86 -1.84
C LEU A 69 3.55 0.39 -2.49
N VAL A 70 4.02 0.74 -3.67
CA VAL A 70 3.54 1.90 -4.43
C VAL A 70 3.06 1.44 -5.80
N PRO A 71 1.76 1.12 -5.94
CA PRO A 71 1.18 0.79 -7.23
C PRO A 71 1.38 1.92 -8.25
N PHE A 72 1.43 1.59 -9.52
CA PHE A 72 1.65 2.53 -10.62
C PHE A 72 3.00 3.27 -10.57
N SER A 73 4.03 2.60 -10.06
CA SER A 73 5.39 3.11 -10.00
C SER A 73 6.36 2.05 -10.50
N ASN A 74 7.56 2.44 -10.92
CA ASN A 74 8.66 1.51 -11.25
C ASN A 74 9.88 1.78 -10.36
N LYS A 75 9.71 2.58 -9.29
CA LYS A 75 10.85 3.03 -8.49
C LYS A 75 11.03 2.14 -7.28
N ILE A 76 12.24 1.65 -7.07
CA ILE A 76 12.69 1.03 -5.82
C ILE A 76 13.48 2.08 -5.04
N SER A 77 12.86 2.62 -4.00
CA SER A 77 13.45 3.58 -3.09
C SER A 77 13.85 2.90 -1.78
N ILE A 78 14.92 3.35 -1.15
CA ILE A 78 15.42 2.80 0.11
C ILE A 78 15.54 3.94 1.12
N SER A 79 15.13 3.68 2.37
CA SER A 79 15.25 4.65 3.45
C SER A 79 16.67 5.21 3.55
N GLN A 80 16.79 6.52 3.61
CA GLN A 80 18.08 7.20 3.76
C GLN A 80 18.77 6.87 5.10
N LYS A 81 18.01 6.41 6.09
CA LYS A 81 18.56 5.97 7.39
C LYS A 81 19.40 4.69 7.28
N ILE A 82 19.20 3.87 6.24
CA ILE A 82 20.05 2.72 5.95
C ILE A 82 21.33 3.25 5.32
N ARG A 83 22.44 3.20 6.02
CA ARG A 83 23.72 3.79 5.58
C ARG A 83 24.57 2.81 4.74
N SER A 84 24.57 1.51 5.10
CA SER A 84 25.37 0.48 4.42
C SER A 84 25.00 0.33 2.94
N ASN A 85 25.97 0.51 2.06
CA ASN A 85 25.77 0.31 0.63
C ASN A 85 25.55 -1.17 0.28
N GLU A 86 26.15 -2.08 1.02
CA GLU A 86 25.97 -3.53 0.86
C GLU A 86 24.52 -3.91 1.19
N THR A 87 24.00 -3.46 2.35
CA THR A 87 22.61 -3.66 2.72
C THR A 87 21.65 -3.08 1.67
N LYS A 88 21.93 -1.87 1.16
CA LYS A 88 21.11 -1.27 0.09
C LYS A 88 21.10 -2.11 -1.18
N LYS A 89 22.25 -2.68 -1.59
CA LYS A 89 22.34 -3.55 -2.78
C LYS A 89 21.55 -4.84 -2.55
N ARG A 90 21.69 -5.48 -1.37
CA ARG A 90 20.92 -6.67 -0.99
C ARG A 90 19.41 -6.40 -1.09
N LEU A 91 18.93 -5.38 -0.41
CA LEU A 91 17.51 -5.03 -0.35
C LEU A 91 16.92 -4.69 -1.73
N ARG A 92 17.68 -3.98 -2.56
CA ARG A 92 17.25 -3.67 -3.93
C ARG A 92 17.13 -4.93 -4.79
N ARG A 93 18.06 -5.88 -4.64
CA ARG A 93 18.01 -7.16 -5.36
C ARG A 93 16.78 -7.98 -4.97
N ILE A 94 16.49 -8.10 -3.67
CA ILE A 94 15.30 -8.80 -3.15
C ILE A 94 14.03 -8.18 -3.73
N ALA A 95 13.87 -6.87 -3.60
CA ALA A 95 12.69 -6.18 -4.11
C ALA A 95 12.52 -6.34 -5.62
N ALA A 96 13.61 -6.22 -6.39
CA ALA A 96 13.58 -6.36 -7.85
C ALA A 96 13.19 -7.77 -8.31
N ALA A 97 13.50 -8.81 -7.52
CA ALA A 97 13.16 -10.20 -7.86
C ALA A 97 11.67 -10.52 -7.67
N VAL A 98 10.97 -9.79 -6.78
CA VAL A 98 9.58 -10.08 -6.38
C VAL A 98 8.57 -9.12 -6.97
N LEU A 99 8.97 -7.87 -7.24
CA LEU A 99 8.06 -6.84 -7.72
C LEU A 99 7.59 -7.10 -9.16
N PRO A 100 6.27 -7.13 -9.42
CA PRO A 100 5.75 -7.13 -10.77
C PRO A 100 6.01 -5.80 -11.48
N LYS A 101 5.87 -5.80 -12.80
CA LYS A 101 5.88 -4.56 -13.59
C LYS A 101 4.82 -3.58 -13.08
N ASN A 102 5.11 -2.29 -13.12
CA ASN A 102 4.23 -1.21 -12.70
C ASN A 102 3.99 -1.11 -11.18
N PHE A 103 4.87 -1.77 -10.40
CA PHE A 103 4.94 -1.58 -8.95
C PHE A 103 6.29 -1.01 -8.55
N GLY A 104 6.23 -0.03 -7.67
CA GLY A 104 7.38 0.46 -6.94
C GLY A 104 7.30 0.08 -5.48
N VAL A 105 8.40 0.27 -4.78
CA VAL A 105 8.48 0.03 -3.35
C VAL A 105 9.39 1.06 -2.69
N ILE A 106 9.02 1.41 -1.46
CA ILE A 106 9.89 2.17 -0.54
C ILE A 106 10.28 1.20 0.57
N ILE A 107 11.55 0.84 0.62
CA ILE A 107 12.09 -0.06 1.64
C ILE A 107 12.31 0.75 2.93
N ARG A 108 11.68 0.30 4.01
CA ARG A 108 11.73 0.93 5.33
C ARG A 108 13.01 0.56 6.08
N THR A 109 13.31 1.31 7.14
CA THR A 109 14.49 1.06 7.98
C THR A 109 14.44 -0.32 8.64
N ALA A 110 13.25 -0.79 9.01
CA ALA A 110 13.06 -2.12 9.60
C ALA A 110 13.58 -3.27 8.73
N ALA A 111 13.61 -3.10 7.42
CA ALA A 111 14.11 -4.11 6.49
C ALA A 111 15.64 -4.32 6.58
N ALA A 112 16.38 -3.42 7.23
CA ALA A 112 17.85 -3.52 7.29
C ALA A 112 18.28 -4.82 7.98
N ASP A 113 17.61 -5.17 9.07
CA ASP A 113 17.91 -6.32 9.94
C ASP A 113 16.97 -7.50 9.70
N ALA A 114 16.00 -7.37 8.77
CA ALA A 114 15.05 -8.43 8.45
C ALA A 114 15.70 -9.50 7.56
N GLN A 115 15.19 -10.73 7.67
CA GLN A 115 15.54 -11.82 6.77
C GLN A 115 15.01 -11.56 5.36
N ASP A 116 15.69 -12.08 4.34
CA ASP A 116 15.29 -11.90 2.94
C ASP A 116 13.86 -12.42 2.70
N ALA A 117 13.52 -13.59 3.29
CA ALA A 117 12.21 -14.21 3.19
C ALA A 117 11.08 -13.33 3.76
N ASP A 118 11.32 -12.63 4.88
CA ASP A 118 10.32 -11.77 5.51
C ASP A 118 10.00 -10.55 4.62
N ILE A 119 11.03 -10.01 3.96
CA ILE A 119 10.88 -8.89 3.03
C ILE A 119 10.08 -9.32 1.79
N GLU A 120 10.40 -10.49 1.24
CA GLU A 120 9.67 -11.06 0.10
C GLU A 120 8.21 -11.32 0.45
N GLN A 121 7.96 -11.91 1.61
CA GLN A 121 6.61 -12.20 2.09
C GLN A 121 5.79 -10.94 2.31
N ASP A 122 6.39 -9.89 2.87
CA ASP A 122 5.73 -8.59 3.06
C ASP A 122 5.31 -7.98 1.70
N ILE A 123 6.21 -8.01 0.71
CA ILE A 123 5.91 -7.53 -0.65
C ILE A 123 4.75 -8.33 -1.27
N ARG A 124 4.80 -9.68 -1.22
CA ARG A 124 3.76 -10.56 -1.79
C ARG A 124 2.39 -10.32 -1.15
N SER A 125 2.35 -10.23 0.18
CA SER A 125 1.15 -9.96 0.95
C SER A 125 0.50 -8.61 0.59
N LEU A 126 1.32 -7.58 0.38
CA LEU A 126 0.83 -6.27 -0.06
C LEU A 126 0.29 -6.29 -1.51
N ILE A 127 0.93 -7.05 -2.39
CA ILE A 127 0.45 -7.25 -3.77
C ILE A 127 -0.91 -7.95 -3.75
N GLU A 128 -1.06 -9.04 -3.00
CA GLU A 128 -2.34 -9.76 -2.86
C GLU A 128 -3.46 -8.87 -2.32
N ARG A 129 -3.16 -8.05 -1.30
CA ARG A 129 -4.12 -7.09 -0.76
C ARG A 129 -4.55 -6.07 -1.82
N TRP A 130 -3.60 -5.58 -2.60
CA TRP A 130 -3.88 -4.68 -3.71
C TRP A 130 -4.75 -5.33 -4.77
N GLU A 131 -4.44 -6.56 -5.20
CA GLU A 131 -5.21 -7.32 -6.19
C GLU A 131 -6.66 -7.54 -5.75
N LYS A 132 -6.87 -7.89 -4.48
CA LYS A 132 -8.20 -8.02 -3.89
C LYS A 132 -8.97 -6.70 -3.93
N ALA A 133 -8.33 -5.59 -3.57
CA ALA A 133 -8.94 -4.26 -3.61
C ALA A 133 -9.36 -3.85 -5.02
N VAL A 134 -8.46 -4.03 -5.99
CA VAL A 134 -8.69 -3.67 -7.40
C VAL A 134 -9.69 -4.62 -8.07
N GLY A 135 -9.66 -5.89 -7.73
CA GLY A 135 -10.61 -6.89 -8.25
C GLY A 135 -12.08 -6.57 -7.95
N ASN A 136 -12.33 -5.79 -6.92
CA ASN A 136 -13.66 -5.34 -6.52
C ASN A 136 -14.11 -4.02 -7.17
N ILE A 137 -13.22 -3.28 -7.83
CA ILE A 137 -13.57 -1.97 -8.44
C ILE A 137 -14.75 -2.09 -9.41
N ARG A 138 -14.75 -3.13 -10.24
CA ARG A 138 -15.81 -3.34 -11.24
C ARG A 138 -17.14 -3.81 -10.66
N LYS A 139 -17.12 -4.33 -9.43
CA LYS A 139 -18.33 -4.83 -8.75
C LYS A 139 -19.02 -3.76 -7.93
N ASN A 140 -18.29 -2.71 -7.57
CA ASN A 140 -18.77 -1.66 -6.68
C ASN A 140 -19.11 -0.39 -7.48
N GLN A 141 -20.27 0.15 -7.20
CA GLN A 141 -20.67 1.46 -7.73
C GLN A 141 -20.05 2.57 -6.86
N ALA A 142 -19.42 3.55 -7.49
CA ALA A 142 -18.87 4.68 -6.77
C ALA A 142 -19.97 5.59 -6.17
N PRO A 143 -19.75 6.16 -4.97
CA PRO A 143 -18.56 6.01 -4.13
C PRO A 143 -18.52 4.68 -3.36
N ALA A 144 -17.37 4.03 -3.30
CA ALA A 144 -17.19 2.75 -2.60
C ALA A 144 -15.83 2.66 -1.91
N LEU A 145 -15.79 2.04 -0.73
CA LEU A 145 -14.56 1.69 -0.05
C LEU A 145 -13.94 0.46 -0.70
N LEU A 146 -12.74 0.59 -1.25
CA LEU A 146 -12.04 -0.52 -1.90
C LEU A 146 -11.17 -1.29 -0.92
N MET A 147 -10.52 -0.58 0.00
CA MET A 147 -9.65 -1.14 1.01
C MET A 147 -9.60 -0.18 2.20
N SER A 148 -9.70 -0.72 3.40
CA SER A 148 -9.41 0.00 4.63
C SER A 148 -7.96 -0.24 5.05
N GLU A 149 -7.36 0.75 5.69
CA GLU A 149 -6.11 0.57 6.39
C GLU A 149 -6.32 -0.31 7.63
N MET A 150 -5.23 -0.89 8.12
CA MET A 150 -5.27 -1.64 9.38
C MET A 150 -5.71 -0.74 10.52
N SER A 151 -6.33 -1.34 11.54
CA SER A 151 -6.66 -0.62 12.76
C SER A 151 -5.41 0.04 13.36
N ARG A 152 -5.63 1.07 14.16
CA ARG A 152 -4.53 1.77 14.85
C ARG A 152 -3.69 0.82 15.71
N ALA A 153 -4.34 -0.13 16.37
CA ALA A 153 -3.68 -1.15 17.17
C ALA A 153 -2.74 -2.03 16.31
N ASN A 154 -3.23 -2.56 15.20
CA ASN A 154 -2.42 -3.36 14.28
C ASN A 154 -1.28 -2.54 13.65
N THR A 155 -1.50 -1.25 13.39
CA THR A 155 -0.45 -0.36 12.89
C THR A 155 0.68 -0.20 13.91
N ILE A 156 0.34 -0.01 15.20
CA ILE A 156 1.33 0.08 16.27
C ILE A 156 2.11 -1.24 16.39
N ILE A 157 1.42 -2.37 16.38
CA ILE A 157 2.06 -3.69 16.46
C ILE A 157 2.98 -3.91 15.27
N ARG A 158 2.53 -3.64 14.06
CA ARG A 158 3.36 -3.73 12.84
C ARG A 158 4.68 -2.98 12.99
N ASP A 159 4.62 -1.76 13.53
CA ASP A 159 5.77 -0.87 13.58
C ASP A 159 6.67 -1.09 14.81
N SER A 160 6.13 -1.66 15.89
CA SER A 160 6.82 -1.76 17.17
C SER A 160 7.16 -3.19 17.60
N LEU A 161 6.40 -4.21 17.17
CA LEU A 161 6.60 -5.58 17.62
C LEU A 161 7.98 -6.13 17.21
N ASN A 162 8.71 -6.63 18.18
CA ASN A 162 10.01 -7.28 17.98
C ASN A 162 10.21 -8.37 19.05
N SER A 163 11.35 -9.07 19.01
CA SER A 163 11.68 -10.19 19.91
C SER A 163 11.80 -9.81 21.40
N THR A 164 11.82 -8.53 21.74
CA THR A 164 11.88 -8.08 23.14
C THR A 164 10.51 -8.03 23.82
N PHE A 165 9.42 -8.13 23.04
CA PHE A 165 8.07 -8.18 23.60
C PHE A 165 7.77 -9.57 24.13
N SER A 166 7.38 -9.65 25.42
CA SER A 166 6.96 -10.90 26.06
C SER A 166 5.44 -11.04 26.15
N GLN A 167 4.71 -9.94 26.15
CA GLN A 167 3.26 -9.94 26.34
C GLN A 167 2.59 -8.74 25.68
N ILE A 168 1.37 -8.96 25.18
CA ILE A 168 0.43 -7.93 24.73
C ILE A 168 -0.88 -8.17 25.46
N THR A 169 -1.35 -7.18 26.23
CA THR A 169 -2.61 -7.22 26.94
C THR A 169 -3.63 -6.34 26.25
N VAL A 170 -4.85 -6.86 26.06
CA VAL A 170 -5.94 -6.18 25.38
C VAL A 170 -7.19 -6.36 26.21
N ASP A 171 -7.93 -5.30 26.49
CA ASP A 171 -9.14 -5.25 27.31
C ASP A 171 -10.45 -5.36 26.51
N ASP A 172 -10.38 -5.37 25.19
CA ASP A 172 -11.51 -5.56 24.26
C ASP A 172 -11.37 -6.89 23.50
N GLU A 173 -12.42 -7.71 23.54
CA GLU A 173 -12.40 -9.03 22.93
C GLU A 173 -12.29 -9.02 21.41
N ALA A 174 -12.96 -8.08 20.74
CA ALA A 174 -12.94 -7.97 19.29
C ALA A 174 -11.54 -7.55 18.82
N MET A 175 -10.94 -6.57 19.49
CA MET A 175 -9.57 -6.11 19.25
C MET A 175 -8.56 -7.21 19.56
N TYR A 176 -8.75 -7.99 20.64
CA TYR A 176 -7.88 -9.13 20.95
C TYR A 176 -7.85 -10.16 19.81
N ARG A 177 -9.03 -10.51 19.27
CA ARG A 177 -9.13 -11.46 18.16
C ARG A 177 -8.47 -10.92 16.90
N GLU A 178 -8.66 -9.64 16.61
CA GLU A 178 -8.05 -8.96 15.46
C GLU A 178 -6.52 -8.97 15.57
N ILE A 179 -5.98 -8.54 16.71
CA ILE A 179 -4.54 -8.51 16.97
C ILE A 179 -3.93 -9.92 16.93
N LYS A 180 -4.58 -10.89 17.57
CA LYS A 180 -4.13 -12.28 17.56
C LYS A 180 -4.04 -12.85 16.13
N ASN A 181 -5.03 -12.54 15.28
CA ASN A 181 -5.00 -12.97 13.90
C ASN A 181 -3.89 -12.26 13.10
N TYR A 182 -3.69 -10.98 13.36
CA TYR A 182 -2.63 -10.21 12.70
C TYR A 182 -1.23 -10.72 13.06
N ILE A 183 -0.96 -11.00 14.34
CA ILE A 183 0.35 -11.53 14.80
C ILE A 183 0.69 -12.87 14.15
N LYS A 184 -0.30 -13.70 13.81
CA LYS A 184 -0.05 -14.96 13.11
C LYS A 184 0.41 -14.79 11.66
N ILE A 185 0.20 -13.63 11.08
CA ILE A 185 0.49 -13.33 9.67
C ILE A 185 1.87 -12.68 9.51
N ILE A 186 2.35 -12.00 10.56
CA ILE A 186 3.64 -11.32 10.57
C ILE A 186 4.70 -12.13 11.30
#